data_e61d3484e646a7954e8f6a2a9fc32d2d
#
_entry.id   e61d3484e646a7954e8f6a2a9fc32d2d
#
_cell.length_a   1.000
_cell.length_b   1.000
_cell.length_c   1.000
_cell.angle_alpha   90.00
_cell.angle_beta   90.00
_cell.angle_gamma   90.00
#
_symmetry.space_group_name_H-M   'P 1'
#
loop_
_entity.id
_entity.type
_entity.pdbx_description
1 polymer ?
#
loop_
_entity_poly.entity_id
_entity_poly.type
_entity_poly.pdbx_seq_one_letter_code
_entity_poly.pdbx_strand_id
1 'polypeptide(L)'
;MTTQEAKQIRIADYLQSLGYTPVKQQGNSLWYKSPFRQETEASFKVNTDRNLWFDYGLGRGGNIIALAQELYASDYVPYLLGRIAEQAPHIRPVSFSFRQQASEPSFQHLEVGELTHPALLRYLQERGINTSLARLECRELHFIHNGKPYFAIGFPNVAGGFEVR
;
A
#
# COMPACT_ATOMS: atom_id res chain seq x y z
N MET A 1 -23.64 -1.22 23.19
CA MET A 1 -23.21 -1.27 21.77
C MET A 1 -23.37 -2.68 21.25
N THR A 2 -24.00 -2.85 20.12
CA THR A 2 -24.13 -4.13 19.41
C THR A 2 -22.94 -4.37 18.49
N THR A 3 -22.74 -5.60 18.02
CA THR A 3 -21.71 -5.93 17.03
C THR A 3 -21.91 -5.18 15.71
N GLN A 4 -23.16 -4.93 15.34
CA GLN A 4 -23.50 -4.17 14.14
C GLN A 4 -23.10 -2.70 14.26
N GLU A 5 -23.41 -2.07 15.38
CA GLU A 5 -23.00 -0.68 15.68
C GLU A 5 -21.48 -0.53 15.71
N ALA A 6 -20.79 -1.47 16.35
CA ALA A 6 -19.33 -1.47 16.39
C ALA A 6 -18.71 -1.52 14.99
N LYS A 7 -19.23 -2.33 14.08
CA LYS A 7 -18.76 -2.47 12.70
C LYS A 7 -18.95 -1.19 11.84
N GLN A 8 -19.85 -0.29 12.25
CA GLN A 8 -20.04 1.01 11.58
C GLN A 8 -18.93 2.02 11.96
N ILE A 9 -18.24 1.79 13.06
CA ILE A 9 -17.14 2.65 13.48
C ILE A 9 -15.97 2.46 12.49
N ARG A 10 -15.46 3.57 11.96
CA ARG A 10 -14.29 3.52 11.06
C ARG A 10 -13.05 3.14 11.87
N ILE A 11 -12.35 2.12 11.42
CA ILE A 11 -11.12 1.63 12.09
C ILE A 11 -10.08 2.75 12.19
N ALA A 12 -9.97 3.62 11.19
CA ALA A 12 -9.04 4.74 11.21
C ALA A 12 -9.35 5.73 12.35
N ASP A 13 -10.63 6.05 12.57
CA ASP A 13 -11.05 6.96 13.64
C ASP A 13 -10.87 6.31 15.02
N TYR A 14 -11.13 5.02 15.12
CA TYR A 14 -10.90 4.24 16.34
C TYR A 14 -9.41 4.17 16.71
N LEU A 15 -8.55 3.89 15.75
CA LEU A 15 -7.08 3.91 15.95
C LEU A 15 -6.59 5.29 16.38
N GLN A 16 -7.14 6.36 15.78
CA GLN A 16 -6.82 7.73 16.16
C GLN A 16 -7.21 8.02 17.60
N SER A 17 -8.39 7.55 18.08
CA SER A 17 -8.81 7.71 19.46
C SER A 17 -7.90 7.01 20.47
N LEU A 18 -7.21 5.95 20.03
CA LEU A 18 -6.20 5.22 20.79
C LEU A 18 -4.79 5.82 20.68
N GLY A 19 -4.62 6.91 19.89
CA GLY A 19 -3.35 7.60 19.71
C GLY A 19 -2.49 7.07 18.54
N TYR A 20 -3.00 6.13 17.73
CA TYR A 20 -2.30 5.65 16.55
C TYR A 20 -2.58 6.55 15.36
N THR A 21 -1.53 7.03 14.70
CA THR A 21 -1.62 7.85 13.49
C THR A 21 -1.02 7.12 12.30
N PRO A 22 -1.63 7.26 11.10
CA PRO A 22 -1.05 6.64 9.91
C PRO A 22 0.22 7.36 9.48
N VAL A 23 1.20 6.62 8.98
CA VAL A 23 2.47 7.16 8.45
C VAL A 23 2.41 7.49 6.97
N LYS A 24 1.54 6.82 6.22
CA LYS A 24 1.32 7.09 4.79
C LYS A 24 -0.05 6.65 4.32
N GLN A 25 -0.48 7.20 3.18
CA GLN A 25 -1.67 6.76 2.46
C GLN A 25 -1.29 6.32 1.04
N GLN A 26 -1.89 5.24 0.58
CA GLN A 26 -1.81 4.77 -0.80
C GLN A 26 -3.22 4.41 -1.29
N GLY A 27 -3.78 5.23 -2.18
CA GLY A 27 -5.18 5.08 -2.60
C GLY A 27 -6.11 5.07 -1.38
N ASN A 28 -6.95 4.05 -1.28
CA ASN A 28 -7.92 3.87 -0.20
C ASN A 28 -7.34 3.09 1.01
N SER A 29 -6.04 3.12 1.17
CA SER A 29 -5.35 2.40 2.24
C SER A 29 -4.48 3.33 3.07
N LEU A 30 -4.69 3.30 4.38
CA LEU A 30 -3.85 3.95 5.38
C LEU A 30 -2.88 2.93 5.95
N TRP A 31 -1.62 3.32 6.07
CA TRP A 31 -0.56 2.48 6.59
C TRP A 31 -0.07 3.00 7.94
N TYR A 32 0.00 2.12 8.91
CA TYR A 32 0.40 2.39 10.28
C TYR A 32 1.60 1.52 10.66
N LYS A 33 2.34 1.95 11.67
CA LYS A 33 3.11 1.00 12.46
C LYS A 33 2.14 0.11 13.23
N SER A 34 2.47 -1.16 13.37
CA SER A 34 1.57 -2.11 14.02
C SER A 34 1.23 -1.66 15.45
N PRO A 35 -0.04 -1.67 15.85
CA PRO A 35 -0.43 -1.39 17.22
C PRO A 35 -0.10 -2.54 18.19
N PHE A 36 0.36 -3.69 17.66
CA PHE A 36 0.61 -4.89 18.45
C PHE A 36 2.07 -5.09 18.82
N ARG A 37 2.99 -4.33 18.22
CA ARG A 37 4.44 -4.42 18.44
C ARG A 37 5.16 -3.12 18.10
N GLN A 38 6.39 -3.01 18.56
CA GLN A 38 7.27 -1.94 18.11
C GLN A 38 7.94 -2.33 16.80
N GLU A 39 7.87 -1.42 15.82
CA GLU A 39 8.50 -1.61 14.51
C GLU A 39 8.95 -0.27 13.92
N THR A 40 9.92 -0.32 13.01
CA THR A 40 10.46 0.87 12.33
C THR A 40 9.65 1.24 11.09
N GLU A 41 9.16 0.24 10.37
CA GLU A 41 8.42 0.39 9.12
C GLU A 41 6.94 0.09 9.31
N ALA A 42 6.08 0.72 8.50
CA ALA A 42 4.66 0.50 8.57
C ALA A 42 4.28 -0.83 7.91
N SER A 43 3.74 -1.75 8.70
CA SER A 43 3.28 -3.06 8.25
C SER A 43 1.80 -3.34 8.52
N PHE A 44 1.10 -2.41 9.15
CA PHE A 44 -0.33 -2.50 9.42
C PHE A 44 -1.10 -1.61 8.45
N LYS A 45 -2.05 -2.20 7.72
CA LYS A 45 -2.81 -1.54 6.66
C LYS A 45 -4.30 -1.49 7.03
N VAL A 46 -4.92 -0.34 6.84
CA VAL A 46 -6.38 -0.17 6.95
C VAL A 46 -6.94 0.23 5.60
N ASN A 47 -7.85 -0.56 5.05
CA ASN A 47 -8.63 -0.21 3.87
C ASN A 47 -9.84 0.61 4.31
N THR A 48 -9.92 1.87 3.90
CA THR A 48 -10.95 2.81 4.35
C THR A 48 -12.32 2.55 3.74
N ASP A 49 -12.40 1.99 2.53
CA ASP A 49 -13.65 1.71 1.84
C ASP A 49 -14.35 0.47 2.41
N ARG A 50 -13.55 -0.57 2.67
CA ARG A 50 -14.05 -1.83 3.21
C ARG A 50 -14.14 -1.83 4.73
N ASN A 51 -13.54 -0.83 5.38
CA ASN A 51 -13.38 -0.75 6.84
C ASN A 51 -12.77 -2.05 7.43
N LEU A 52 -11.69 -2.50 6.83
CA LEU A 52 -10.94 -3.70 7.21
C LEU A 52 -9.47 -3.37 7.41
N TRP A 53 -8.82 -4.11 8.30
CA TRP A 53 -7.39 -4.02 8.52
C TRP A 53 -6.68 -5.33 8.17
N PHE A 54 -5.39 -5.25 7.92
CA PHE A 54 -4.48 -6.38 7.78
C PHE A 54 -3.09 -6.01 8.30
N ASP A 55 -2.53 -6.88 9.15
CA ASP A 55 -1.14 -6.75 9.64
C ASP A 55 -0.25 -7.79 8.95
N TYR A 56 0.69 -7.31 8.16
CA TYR A 56 1.58 -8.17 7.38
C TYR A 56 2.60 -8.92 8.25
N GLY A 57 2.94 -8.38 9.42
CA GLY A 57 3.84 -9.06 10.35
C GLY A 57 3.17 -10.19 11.12
N LEU A 58 1.88 -10.04 11.46
CA LEU A 58 1.09 -11.11 12.10
C LEU A 58 0.46 -12.07 11.07
N GLY A 59 0.30 -11.66 9.80
CA GLY A 59 -0.44 -12.42 8.81
C GLY A 59 -1.94 -12.50 9.10
N ARG A 60 -2.48 -11.54 9.84
CA ARG A 60 -3.89 -11.51 10.29
C ARG A 60 -4.56 -10.19 9.92
N GLY A 61 -5.88 -10.23 9.82
CA GLY A 61 -6.70 -9.07 9.52
C GLY A 61 -8.17 -9.29 9.85
N GLY A 62 -8.97 -8.25 9.69
CA GLY A 62 -10.40 -8.33 9.94
C GLY A 62 -11.08 -6.97 10.09
N ASN A 63 -12.23 -7.00 10.77
CA ASN A 63 -13.00 -5.82 11.13
C ASN A 63 -12.56 -5.24 12.49
N ILE A 64 -13.27 -4.24 13.00
CA ILE A 64 -12.96 -3.59 14.29
C ILE A 64 -13.04 -4.57 15.48
N ILE A 65 -13.90 -5.59 15.44
CA ILE A 65 -14.00 -6.57 16.53
C ILE A 65 -12.74 -7.44 16.54
N ALA A 66 -12.30 -7.93 15.37
CA ALA A 66 -11.05 -8.66 15.24
C ALA A 66 -9.83 -7.79 15.65
N LEU A 67 -9.86 -6.47 15.36
CA LEU A 67 -8.84 -5.53 15.86
C LEU A 67 -8.82 -5.48 17.38
N ALA A 68 -10.00 -5.36 18.00
CA ALA A 68 -10.11 -5.34 19.46
C ALA A 68 -9.68 -6.68 20.09
N GLN A 69 -9.94 -7.83 19.46
CA GLN A 69 -9.45 -9.13 19.92
C GLN A 69 -7.92 -9.15 20.04
N GLU A 70 -7.22 -8.67 19.02
CA GLU A 70 -5.75 -8.59 19.06
C GLU A 70 -5.24 -7.53 20.06
N LEU A 71 -5.91 -6.35 20.14
CA LEU A 71 -5.50 -5.26 21.06
C LEU A 71 -5.66 -5.64 22.54
N TYR A 72 -6.74 -6.34 22.88
CA TYR A 72 -7.08 -6.65 24.26
C TYR A 72 -6.84 -8.12 24.63
N ALA A 73 -6.27 -8.90 23.70
CA ALA A 73 -5.97 -10.32 23.89
C ALA A 73 -7.15 -11.11 24.47
N SER A 74 -8.36 -10.91 23.93
CA SER A 74 -9.61 -11.49 24.45
C SER A 74 -10.55 -11.88 23.31
N ASP A 75 -11.22 -13.02 23.45
CA ASP A 75 -12.26 -13.48 22.51
C ASP A 75 -13.69 -13.23 23.07
N TYR A 76 -13.80 -12.66 24.26
CA TYR A 76 -15.08 -12.41 24.89
C TYR A 76 -15.75 -11.15 24.31
N VAL A 77 -16.64 -11.37 23.34
CA VAL A 77 -17.28 -10.30 22.54
C VAL A 77 -17.93 -9.20 23.39
N PRO A 78 -18.71 -9.49 24.47
CA PRO A 78 -19.29 -8.43 25.31
C PRO A 78 -18.23 -7.49 25.92
N TYR A 79 -17.10 -8.02 26.36
CA TYR A 79 -15.98 -7.23 26.87
C TYR A 79 -15.39 -6.33 25.78
N LEU A 80 -15.15 -6.89 24.60
CA LEU A 80 -14.61 -6.14 23.46
C LEU A 80 -15.53 -5.00 23.03
N LEU A 81 -16.83 -5.25 22.97
CA LEU A 81 -17.83 -4.22 22.68
C LEU A 81 -17.86 -3.11 23.76
N GLY A 82 -17.65 -3.47 25.03
CA GLY A 82 -17.47 -2.53 26.13
C GLY A 82 -16.25 -1.64 25.90
N ARG A 83 -15.10 -2.24 25.57
CA ARG A 83 -13.86 -1.50 25.29
C ARG A 83 -13.98 -0.56 24.09
N ILE A 84 -14.65 -1.02 23.02
CA ILE A 84 -14.92 -0.15 21.86
C ILE A 84 -15.87 0.99 22.24
N ALA A 85 -16.90 0.71 23.04
CA ALA A 85 -17.87 1.70 23.50
C ALA A 85 -17.24 2.77 24.39
N GLU A 86 -16.27 2.43 25.21
CA GLU A 86 -15.51 3.40 26.05
C GLU A 86 -14.77 4.44 25.20
N GLN A 87 -14.33 4.06 24.01
CA GLN A 87 -13.66 4.98 23.08
C GLN A 87 -14.65 5.81 22.25
N ALA A 88 -15.90 5.38 22.12
CA ALA A 88 -16.90 6.03 21.27
C ALA A 88 -17.03 7.54 21.47
N PRO A 89 -17.00 8.11 22.71
CA PRO A 89 -17.05 9.55 22.93
C PRO A 89 -15.83 10.31 22.41
N HIS A 90 -14.70 9.63 22.22
CA HIS A 90 -13.44 10.17 21.76
C HIS A 90 -13.24 9.99 20.25
N ILE A 91 -14.10 9.21 19.60
CA ILE A 91 -14.05 8.95 18.16
C ILE A 91 -14.60 10.18 17.43
N ARG A 92 -13.71 10.88 16.75
CA ARG A 92 -14.08 11.97 15.84
C ARG A 92 -13.69 11.56 14.43
N PRO A 93 -14.55 11.83 13.42
CA PRO A 93 -14.16 11.63 12.03
C PRO A 93 -12.89 12.43 11.74
N VAL A 94 -11.83 11.73 11.35
CA VAL A 94 -10.56 12.37 11.00
C VAL A 94 -10.36 12.33 9.49
N SER A 95 -9.93 13.46 8.96
CA SER A 95 -9.42 13.55 7.60
C SER A 95 -7.91 13.61 7.68
N PHE A 96 -7.23 12.61 7.14
CA PHE A 96 -5.78 12.62 7.03
C PHE A 96 -5.39 13.33 5.73
N SER A 97 -4.83 14.54 5.87
CA SER A 97 -4.20 15.24 4.74
C SER A 97 -2.75 14.80 4.67
N PHE A 98 -2.49 13.75 3.91
CA PHE A 98 -1.12 13.48 3.49
C PHE A 98 -0.82 14.49 2.38
N ARG A 99 0.18 15.34 2.56
CA ARG A 99 0.82 15.92 1.38
C ARG A 99 1.17 14.71 0.52
N GLN A 100 0.48 14.56 -0.60
CA GLN A 100 1.06 13.83 -1.70
C GLN A 100 2.39 14.55 -1.92
N GLN A 101 3.47 13.99 -1.37
CA GLN A 101 4.73 14.15 -2.03
C GLN A 101 4.41 13.64 -3.42
N ALA A 102 4.23 14.57 -4.36
CA ALA A 102 4.35 14.25 -5.75
C ALA A 102 5.65 13.45 -5.75
N SER A 103 5.53 12.13 -5.94
CA SER A 103 6.71 11.30 -6.12
C SER A 103 7.39 11.99 -7.29
N GLU A 104 8.51 12.65 -7.02
CA GLU A 104 9.36 13.13 -8.10
C GLU A 104 9.47 11.93 -9.02
N PRO A 105 9.25 12.13 -10.33
CA PRO A 105 9.28 11.01 -11.25
C PRO A 105 10.58 10.26 -10.95
N SER A 106 10.46 8.99 -10.53
CA SER A 106 11.59 8.21 -10.04
C SER A 106 12.69 8.06 -11.13
N PHE A 107 12.34 8.44 -12.34
CA PHE A 107 13.20 8.46 -13.52
C PHE A 107 13.37 9.90 -13.99
N GLN A 108 14.60 10.38 -13.91
CA GLN A 108 15.00 11.67 -14.51
C GLN A 108 15.52 11.41 -15.92
N HIS A 109 15.30 12.34 -16.85
CA HIS A 109 15.75 12.25 -18.23
C HIS A 109 15.32 10.94 -18.93
N LEU A 110 14.02 10.62 -18.85
CA LEU A 110 13.47 9.44 -19.52
C LEU A 110 13.45 9.66 -21.05
N GLU A 111 14.23 8.87 -21.76
CA GLU A 111 14.21 8.74 -23.23
C GLU A 111 13.57 7.41 -23.60
N VAL A 112 12.63 7.45 -24.54
CA VAL A 112 11.88 6.28 -25.02
C VAL A 112 12.21 6.05 -26.47
N GLY A 113 12.77 4.91 -26.79
CA GLY A 113 13.18 4.54 -28.16
C GLY A 113 12.68 3.16 -28.57
N GLU A 114 13.03 2.80 -29.81
CA GLU A 114 12.79 1.42 -30.29
C GLU A 114 13.73 0.45 -29.59
N LEU A 115 13.24 -0.77 -29.34
CA LEU A 115 14.02 -1.80 -28.66
C LEU A 115 15.09 -2.38 -29.59
N THR A 116 16.30 -1.84 -29.52
CA THR A 116 17.41 -2.17 -30.40
C THR A 116 18.66 -2.67 -29.66
N HIS A 117 18.80 -2.34 -28.38
CA HIS A 117 20.01 -2.62 -27.60
C HIS A 117 20.30 -4.13 -27.50
N PRO A 118 21.51 -4.59 -27.92
CA PRO A 118 21.82 -6.02 -28.01
C PRO A 118 21.69 -6.79 -26.69
N ALA A 119 22.02 -6.17 -25.56
CA ALA A 119 21.91 -6.81 -24.26
C ALA A 119 20.45 -7.07 -23.88
N LEU A 120 19.52 -6.15 -24.19
CA LEU A 120 18.10 -6.32 -23.92
C LEU A 120 17.49 -7.39 -24.83
N LEU A 121 17.88 -7.42 -26.10
CA LEU A 121 17.43 -8.46 -27.04
C LEU A 121 17.94 -9.85 -26.62
N ARG A 122 19.19 -9.96 -26.17
CA ARG A 122 19.74 -11.20 -25.62
C ARG A 122 18.98 -11.66 -24.39
N TYR A 123 18.71 -10.77 -23.46
CA TYR A 123 17.91 -11.06 -22.26
C TYR A 123 16.55 -11.65 -22.61
N LEU A 124 15.86 -11.10 -23.63
CA LEU A 124 14.59 -11.64 -24.10
C LEU A 124 14.73 -13.03 -24.72
N GLN A 125 15.77 -13.24 -25.55
CA GLN A 125 16.05 -14.53 -26.17
C GLN A 125 16.33 -15.63 -25.14
N GLU A 126 17.14 -15.33 -24.12
CA GLU A 126 17.45 -16.26 -23.02
C GLU A 126 16.20 -16.68 -22.24
N ARG A 127 15.16 -15.85 -22.24
CA ARG A 127 13.85 -16.13 -21.62
C ARG A 127 12.83 -16.75 -22.59
N GLY A 128 13.23 -17.06 -23.81
CA GLY A 128 12.35 -17.63 -24.82
C GLY A 128 11.31 -16.66 -25.39
N ILE A 129 11.51 -15.35 -25.22
CA ILE A 129 10.59 -14.33 -25.72
C ILE A 129 10.95 -14.00 -27.17
N ASN A 130 9.93 -13.99 -28.04
CA ASN A 130 10.10 -13.62 -29.44
C ASN A 130 10.49 -12.14 -29.55
N THR A 131 11.72 -11.87 -30.02
CA THR A 131 12.27 -10.52 -30.12
C THR A 131 11.56 -9.65 -31.16
N SER A 132 11.00 -10.24 -32.22
CA SER A 132 10.23 -9.49 -33.22
C SER A 132 8.92 -8.96 -32.61
N LEU A 133 8.22 -9.78 -31.82
CA LEU A 133 7.04 -9.36 -31.10
C LEU A 133 7.37 -8.33 -30.02
N ALA A 134 8.45 -8.56 -29.27
CA ALA A 134 8.89 -7.63 -28.23
C ALA A 134 9.22 -6.23 -28.79
N ARG A 135 9.78 -6.14 -29.98
CA ARG A 135 10.06 -4.84 -30.65
C ARG A 135 8.79 -4.08 -31.01
N LEU A 136 7.67 -4.76 -31.23
CA LEU A 136 6.39 -4.12 -31.51
C LEU A 136 5.73 -3.62 -30.22
N GLU A 137 5.74 -4.42 -29.16
CA GLU A 137 4.98 -4.21 -27.93
C GLU A 137 5.74 -3.44 -26.86
N CYS A 138 7.08 -3.50 -26.86
CA CYS A 138 7.93 -2.89 -25.85
C CYS A 138 8.73 -1.72 -26.41
N ARG A 139 9.29 -0.94 -25.52
CA ARG A 139 10.19 0.19 -25.83
C ARG A 139 11.50 0.03 -25.07
N GLU A 140 12.55 0.58 -25.63
CA GLU A 140 13.81 0.77 -24.91
C GLU A 140 13.73 2.07 -24.13
N LEU A 141 14.03 2.02 -22.85
CA LEU A 141 14.00 3.16 -21.95
C LEU A 141 15.41 3.46 -21.48
N HIS A 142 15.85 4.71 -21.60
CA HIS A 142 17.06 5.24 -20.99
C HIS A 142 16.64 6.27 -19.94
N PHE A 143 17.16 6.17 -18.73
CA PHE A 143 16.80 7.09 -17.64
C PHE A 143 17.91 7.19 -16.59
N ILE A 144 17.86 8.25 -15.80
CA ILE A 144 18.71 8.42 -14.62
C ILE A 144 17.88 8.10 -13.38
N HIS A 145 18.39 7.21 -12.54
CA HIS A 145 17.81 6.91 -11.25
C HIS A 145 18.90 6.98 -10.16
N ASN A 146 18.67 7.77 -9.11
CA ASN A 146 19.64 8.02 -8.04
C ASN A 146 21.03 8.49 -8.59
N GLY A 147 21.03 9.33 -9.62
CA GLY A 147 22.24 9.87 -10.23
C GLY A 147 23.01 8.89 -11.12
N LYS A 148 22.48 7.69 -11.38
CA LYS A 148 23.10 6.69 -12.25
C LYS A 148 22.28 6.46 -13.51
N PRO A 149 22.91 6.30 -14.68
CA PRO A 149 22.22 5.98 -15.91
C PRO A 149 21.81 4.50 -15.95
N TYR A 150 20.61 4.26 -16.41
CA TYR A 150 20.04 2.92 -16.63
C TYR A 150 19.44 2.83 -18.02
N PHE A 151 19.39 1.61 -18.54
CA PHE A 151 18.58 1.26 -19.69
C PHE A 151 17.77 -0.01 -19.40
N ALA A 152 16.56 -0.07 -19.91
CA ALA A 152 15.63 -1.15 -19.55
C ALA A 152 14.58 -1.39 -20.65
N ILE A 153 13.84 -2.49 -20.53
CA ILE A 153 12.67 -2.76 -21.36
C ILE A 153 11.46 -2.14 -20.69
N GLY A 154 10.77 -1.26 -21.41
CA GLY A 154 9.51 -0.64 -20.99
C GLY A 154 8.31 -1.31 -21.64
N PHE A 155 7.37 -1.75 -20.82
CA PHE A 155 6.07 -2.27 -21.25
C PHE A 155 5.03 -1.15 -21.09
N PRO A 156 4.45 -0.63 -22.19
CA PRO A 156 3.43 0.41 -22.11
C PRO A 156 2.25 -0.05 -21.27
N ASN A 157 1.74 0.80 -20.41
CA ASN A 157 0.57 0.52 -19.59
C ASN A 157 -0.62 1.41 -19.96
N VAL A 158 -1.81 1.05 -19.52
CA VAL A 158 -3.07 1.78 -19.80
C VAL A 158 -3.12 3.19 -19.22
N ALA A 159 -2.23 3.52 -18.27
CA ALA A 159 -2.12 4.85 -17.67
C ALA A 159 -1.20 5.80 -18.47
N GLY A 160 -0.68 5.36 -19.62
CA GLY A 160 0.22 6.14 -20.48
C GLY A 160 1.68 6.18 -19.99
N GLY A 161 2.05 5.31 -19.06
CA GLY A 161 3.42 5.11 -18.57
C GLY A 161 4.00 3.77 -18.99
N PHE A 162 5.09 3.36 -18.31
CA PHE A 162 5.77 2.09 -18.58
C PHE A 162 5.97 1.29 -17.30
N GLU A 163 5.78 -0.01 -17.39
CA GLU A 163 6.36 -0.96 -16.45
C GLU A 163 7.76 -1.33 -16.91
N VAL A 164 8.73 -1.30 -16.02
CA VAL A 164 10.16 -1.45 -16.31
C VAL A 164 10.67 -2.81 -15.87
N ARG A 165 11.45 -3.44 -16.75
CA ARG A 165 12.15 -4.70 -16.47
C ARG A 165 13.61 -4.63 -16.91
#